data_d786c6cadced88cf99c1014af478b2d6
#
_entry.id   d786c6cadced88cf99c1014af478b2d6
#
_cell.length_a   1.000
_cell.length_b   1.000
_cell.length_c   1.000
_cell.angle_alpha   90.00
_cell.angle_beta   90.00
_cell.angle_gamma   90.00
#
_symmetry.space_group_name_H-M   'P 1'
#
loop_
_entity.id
_entity.type
_entity.pdbx_description
1 polymer ?
#
loop_
_entity_poly.entity_id
_entity_poly.type
_entity_poly.pdbx_seq_one_letter_code
_entity_poly.pdbx_strand_id
1 'polypeptide(L)'
;MRCSMQEIFREHLPAYAQAHRLHAREQRAAQCIANCYTAAMGARVLSCPLGHASIVQYHACRHRSCPRCADRAQHHWAQAQLEQLLPCPHFHMIFTLPHAFIALWEFNRAWMNQLLFDCTRQSVLELCAVPRHLGAVPGLLMALHTWGRTLSHHPHVHCLASAGGVDPQGQWRDSRANFLIPLKPLQHLFRGKFLAHLTRALNAKLLRLPPEQDELHWRRTIARHYRAHWNIQICEPYAHGRGVALYLARYVCGGPLPRSRPLQLAGNTVSFGYTDHRDHHHKTLSLHAHEFIARVLWHAPPRSQHTVRHAGLYATAHRAQHRACQNHLTPATAPHSIQPLACHAFTSPLPPPPRCTICGTELVLTISSPRTHQLGEFSLAPPAVVPAMPNPSIKRALKQLRCLSAAYLKR
;
A
#
# COMPACT_ATOMS: atom_id res chain seq x y z
N MET A 1 -4.43 3.07 -27.31
CA MET A 1 -3.45 1.97 -27.23
C MET A 1 -3.34 1.52 -25.79
N ARG A 2 -3.22 0.20 -25.50
CA ARG A 2 -2.94 -0.27 -24.14
C ARG A 2 -1.55 0.15 -23.72
N CYS A 3 -1.40 0.66 -22.51
CA CYS A 3 -0.11 1.12 -21.98
C CYS A 3 0.05 0.77 -20.51
N SER A 4 1.27 0.85 -20.02
CA SER A 4 1.60 0.74 -18.61
C SER A 4 1.66 2.11 -17.94
N MET A 5 1.49 2.18 -16.62
CA MET A 5 1.72 3.40 -15.85
C MET A 5 3.14 3.96 -16.07
N GLN A 6 4.13 3.08 -16.24
CA GLN A 6 5.52 3.48 -16.49
C GLN A 6 5.67 4.25 -17.81
N GLU A 7 5.00 3.81 -18.88
CA GLU A 7 5.02 4.48 -20.17
C GLU A 7 4.38 5.87 -20.08
N ILE A 8 3.21 5.98 -19.44
CA ILE A 8 2.55 7.27 -19.19
C ILE A 8 3.49 8.23 -18.44
N PHE A 9 4.14 7.74 -17.37
CA PHE A 9 5.07 8.57 -16.60
C PHE A 9 6.29 8.97 -17.40
N ARG A 10 6.84 8.10 -18.24
CA ARG A 10 7.99 8.45 -19.09
C ARG A 10 7.65 9.51 -20.12
N GLU A 11 6.49 9.41 -20.72
CA GLU A 11 6.06 10.32 -21.79
C GLU A 11 5.67 11.70 -21.25
N HIS A 12 4.87 11.74 -20.18
CA HIS A 12 4.24 12.99 -19.73
C HIS A 12 4.84 13.62 -18.47
N LEU A 13 5.66 12.87 -17.69
CA LEU A 13 6.24 13.40 -16.45
C LEU A 13 7.17 14.60 -16.64
N PRO A 14 8.00 14.70 -17.70
CA PRO A 14 8.85 15.87 -17.91
C PRO A 14 8.06 17.17 -18.02
N ALA A 15 7.03 17.19 -18.87
CA ALA A 15 6.16 18.36 -19.05
C ALA A 15 5.36 18.66 -17.76
N TYR A 16 4.89 17.62 -17.08
CA TYR A 16 4.21 17.75 -15.79
C TYR A 16 5.11 18.40 -14.72
N ALA A 17 6.36 17.96 -14.61
CA ALA A 17 7.31 18.46 -13.60
C ALA A 17 7.78 19.91 -13.89
N GLN A 18 7.76 20.34 -15.14
CA GLN A 18 8.01 21.73 -15.51
C GLN A 18 6.84 22.66 -15.10
N ALA A 19 5.61 22.17 -15.24
CA ALA A 19 4.40 22.95 -14.93
C ALA A 19 3.98 22.91 -13.45
N HIS A 20 4.48 21.94 -12.65
CA HIS A 20 4.02 21.71 -11.28
C HIS A 20 5.18 21.48 -10.31
N ARG A 21 5.14 22.18 -9.18
CA ARG A 21 6.10 21.95 -8.09
C ARG A 21 5.79 20.66 -7.37
N LEU A 22 6.66 19.65 -7.53
CA LEU A 22 6.54 18.36 -6.84
C LEU A 22 7.16 18.43 -5.44
N HIS A 23 6.46 17.88 -4.45
CA HIS A 23 7.06 17.59 -3.15
C HIS A 23 8.09 16.45 -3.27
N ALA A 24 9.08 16.40 -2.38
CA ALA A 24 10.14 15.39 -2.40
C ALA A 24 9.63 13.93 -2.46
N ARG A 25 8.52 13.63 -1.78
CA ARG A 25 7.85 12.31 -1.84
C ARG A 25 7.28 11.98 -3.21
N GLU A 26 6.68 12.98 -3.85
CA GLU A 26 6.06 12.85 -5.18
C GLU A 26 7.12 12.71 -6.26
N GLN A 27 8.17 13.54 -6.19
CA GLN A 27 9.33 13.45 -7.06
C GLN A 27 9.98 12.07 -7.00
N ARG A 28 10.21 11.55 -5.78
CA ARG A 28 10.76 10.21 -5.59
C ARG A 28 9.84 9.13 -6.16
N ALA A 29 8.53 9.21 -5.91
CA ALA A 29 7.58 8.25 -6.46
C ALA A 29 7.56 8.27 -7.98
N ALA A 30 7.52 9.47 -8.58
CA ALA A 30 7.52 9.67 -10.02
C ALA A 30 8.77 9.08 -10.68
N GLN A 31 9.96 9.38 -10.17
CA GLN A 31 11.22 8.83 -10.66
C GLN A 31 11.28 7.31 -10.52
N CYS A 32 10.83 6.77 -9.38
CA CYS A 32 10.77 5.33 -9.16
C CYS A 32 9.83 4.62 -10.15
N ILE A 33 8.66 5.20 -10.46
CA ILE A 33 7.72 4.64 -11.42
C ILE A 33 8.32 4.69 -12.82
N ALA A 34 8.82 5.86 -13.25
CA ALA A 34 9.37 6.06 -14.58
C ALA A 34 10.61 5.19 -14.86
N ASN A 35 11.51 5.04 -13.88
CA ASN A 35 12.81 4.41 -14.06
C ASN A 35 12.90 2.95 -13.59
N CYS A 36 11.82 2.36 -13.07
CA CYS A 36 11.83 0.99 -12.57
C CYS A 36 12.27 -0.02 -13.65
N TYR A 37 13.25 -0.86 -13.34
CA TYR A 37 13.87 -1.80 -14.28
C TYR A 37 14.46 -1.12 -15.53
N THR A 38 15.17 -0.04 -15.35
CA THR A 38 15.96 0.62 -16.41
C THR A 38 17.40 0.84 -15.96
N ALA A 39 18.26 1.25 -16.88
CA ALA A 39 19.65 1.56 -16.58
C ALA A 39 19.82 2.63 -15.48
N ALA A 40 18.88 3.58 -15.36
CA ALA A 40 18.86 4.59 -14.33
C ALA A 40 18.78 4.03 -12.90
N MET A 41 18.29 2.78 -12.71
CA MET A 41 18.21 2.11 -11.42
C MET A 41 19.45 1.28 -11.08
N GLY A 42 20.46 1.26 -11.97
CA GLY A 42 21.59 0.32 -11.89
C GLY A 42 21.22 -1.07 -12.36
N ALA A 43 22.22 -1.93 -12.41
CA ALA A 43 22.10 -3.28 -12.98
C ALA A 43 22.99 -4.30 -12.29
N ARG A 44 22.68 -5.57 -12.52
CA ARG A 44 23.57 -6.69 -12.27
C ARG A 44 23.79 -7.46 -13.57
N VAL A 45 25.00 -7.99 -13.74
CA VAL A 45 25.37 -8.85 -14.86
C VAL A 45 25.46 -10.27 -14.33
N LEU A 46 24.75 -11.17 -14.97
CA LEU A 46 24.80 -12.60 -14.72
C LEU A 46 25.48 -13.25 -15.93
N SER A 47 26.52 -14.04 -15.70
CA SER A 47 27.31 -14.65 -16.75
C SER A 47 27.34 -16.16 -16.63
N CYS A 48 27.43 -16.83 -17.76
CA CYS A 48 27.65 -18.26 -17.81
C CYS A 48 29.07 -18.57 -17.29
N PRO A 49 29.25 -19.52 -16.36
CA PRO A 49 30.56 -19.94 -15.88
C PRO A 49 31.49 -20.46 -17.01
N LEU A 50 30.88 -20.99 -18.08
CA LEU A 50 31.58 -21.48 -19.26
C LEU A 50 31.81 -20.41 -20.33
N GLY A 51 31.50 -19.14 -20.05
CA GLY A 51 31.75 -17.99 -20.93
C GLY A 51 30.83 -17.84 -22.13
N HIS A 52 29.77 -18.65 -22.26
CA HIS A 52 28.90 -18.64 -23.45
C HIS A 52 28.03 -17.40 -23.59
N ALA A 53 27.46 -16.87 -22.48
CA ALA A 53 26.52 -15.76 -22.52
C ALA A 53 26.54 -14.94 -21.24
N SER A 54 26.17 -13.67 -21.34
CA SER A 54 25.93 -12.79 -20.20
C SER A 54 24.61 -12.01 -20.40
N ILE A 55 23.86 -11.80 -19.33
CA ILE A 55 22.64 -11.01 -19.35
C ILE A 55 22.73 -9.85 -18.36
N VAL A 56 22.17 -8.71 -18.72
CA VAL A 56 22.04 -7.54 -17.86
C VAL A 56 20.64 -7.49 -17.28
N GLN A 57 20.54 -7.46 -15.96
CA GLN A 57 19.28 -7.31 -15.25
C GLN A 57 19.26 -5.98 -14.50
N TYR A 58 18.38 -5.09 -14.92
CA TYR A 58 18.18 -3.80 -14.23
C TYR A 58 17.47 -3.96 -12.89
N HIS A 59 17.82 -3.10 -11.93
CA HIS A 59 17.24 -3.17 -10.60
C HIS A 59 15.79 -2.65 -10.55
N ALA A 60 14.99 -3.30 -9.69
CA ALA A 60 13.68 -2.82 -9.30
C ALA A 60 13.79 -1.59 -8.39
N CYS A 61 12.92 -0.61 -8.53
CA CYS A 61 12.92 0.58 -7.68
C CYS A 61 12.47 0.30 -6.23
N ARG A 62 11.74 -0.78 -5.98
CA ARG A 62 11.13 -1.18 -4.69
C ARG A 62 10.26 -0.09 -4.06
N HIS A 63 9.82 0.90 -4.83
CA HIS A 63 8.93 1.93 -4.32
C HIS A 63 7.48 1.40 -4.25
N ARG A 64 6.79 1.71 -3.16
CA ARG A 64 5.42 1.24 -2.91
C ARG A 64 4.43 1.68 -4.00
N SER A 65 4.56 2.92 -4.50
CA SER A 65 3.68 3.43 -5.55
C SER A 65 3.95 2.84 -6.94
N CYS A 66 5.03 2.06 -7.11
CA CYS A 66 5.35 1.44 -8.39
C CYS A 66 4.57 0.13 -8.59
N PRO A 67 3.67 0.02 -9.58
CA PRO A 67 2.89 -1.20 -9.80
C PRO A 67 3.73 -2.44 -10.08
N ARG A 68 4.89 -2.29 -10.73
CA ARG A 68 5.80 -3.40 -11.03
C ARG A 68 6.46 -4.01 -9.79
N CYS A 69 6.64 -3.19 -8.72
CA CYS A 69 7.25 -3.63 -7.47
C CYS A 69 6.21 -4.07 -6.43
N ALA A 70 4.96 -3.65 -6.61
CA ALA A 70 3.88 -3.87 -5.65
C ALA A 70 3.54 -5.36 -5.48
N ASP A 71 3.42 -6.11 -6.58
CA ASP A 71 2.95 -7.51 -6.55
C ASP A 71 3.82 -8.38 -5.63
N ARG A 72 5.14 -8.29 -5.75
CA ARG A 72 6.05 -9.04 -4.89
C ARG A 72 5.97 -8.61 -3.42
N ALA A 73 5.89 -7.30 -3.18
CA ALA A 73 5.77 -6.77 -1.83
C ALA A 73 4.44 -7.19 -1.17
N GLN A 74 3.35 -7.23 -1.95
CA GLN A 74 2.04 -7.70 -1.51
C GLN A 74 2.07 -9.17 -1.09
N HIS A 75 2.72 -10.03 -1.88
CA HIS A 75 2.84 -11.45 -1.55
C HIS A 75 3.59 -11.67 -0.23
N HIS A 76 4.78 -11.09 -0.07
CA HIS A 76 5.56 -11.21 1.15
C HIS A 76 4.83 -10.66 2.37
N TRP A 77 4.16 -9.51 2.22
CA TRP A 77 3.40 -8.92 3.31
C TRP A 77 2.21 -9.79 3.71
N ALA A 78 1.43 -10.27 2.72
CA ALA A 78 0.27 -11.12 2.97
C ALA A 78 0.69 -12.40 3.72
N GLN A 79 1.75 -13.04 3.28
CA GLN A 79 2.27 -14.24 3.94
C GLN A 79 2.68 -13.95 5.38
N ALA A 80 3.44 -12.88 5.64
CA ALA A 80 3.83 -12.49 6.99
C ALA A 80 2.63 -12.16 7.89
N GLN A 81 1.57 -11.57 7.35
CA GLN A 81 0.35 -11.32 8.12
C GLN A 81 -0.42 -12.61 8.41
N LEU A 82 -0.48 -13.55 7.47
CA LEU A 82 -1.17 -14.82 7.67
C LEU A 82 -0.55 -15.66 8.79
N GLU A 83 0.77 -15.57 8.97
CA GLU A 83 1.48 -16.22 10.07
C GLU A 83 1.17 -15.57 11.45
N GLN A 84 0.77 -14.30 11.44
CA GLN A 84 0.47 -13.53 12.64
C GLN A 84 -1.02 -13.54 13.01
N LEU A 85 -1.93 -13.76 12.06
CA LEU A 85 -3.36 -13.77 12.36
C LEU A 85 -3.75 -15.02 13.14
N LEU A 86 -4.65 -14.84 14.10
CA LEU A 86 -5.24 -15.96 14.85
C LEU A 86 -6.07 -16.86 13.91
N PRO A 87 -6.08 -18.18 14.10
CA PRO A 87 -6.86 -19.11 13.29
C PRO A 87 -8.34 -19.10 13.67
N CYS A 88 -8.98 -17.94 13.59
CA CYS A 88 -10.39 -17.70 13.87
C CYS A 88 -11.01 -16.80 12.80
N PRO A 89 -12.34 -16.69 12.72
CA PRO A 89 -12.99 -15.70 11.86
C PRO A 89 -12.58 -14.27 12.21
N HIS A 90 -12.70 -13.36 11.25
CA HIS A 90 -12.36 -11.95 11.44
C HIS A 90 -13.43 -11.04 10.85
N PHE A 91 -13.79 -10.00 11.58
CA PHE A 91 -14.66 -8.92 11.12
C PHE A 91 -13.85 -7.85 10.42
N HIS A 92 -14.32 -7.43 9.26
CA HIS A 92 -13.72 -6.33 8.50
C HIS A 92 -14.56 -5.06 8.70
N MET A 93 -13.95 -4.02 9.23
CA MET A 93 -14.57 -2.73 9.47
C MET A 93 -13.88 -1.65 8.64
N ILE A 94 -14.64 -0.67 8.16
CA ILE A 94 -14.14 0.44 7.34
C ILE A 94 -14.56 1.76 7.99
N PHE A 95 -13.59 2.62 8.29
CA PHE A 95 -13.78 3.92 8.91
C PHE A 95 -13.38 5.03 7.93
N THR A 96 -14.35 5.73 7.37
CA THR A 96 -14.11 6.73 6.32
C THR A 96 -14.12 8.14 6.87
N LEU A 97 -13.11 8.95 6.51
CA LEU A 97 -13.11 10.39 6.77
C LEU A 97 -14.16 11.08 5.90
N PRO A 98 -15.08 11.87 6.48
CA PRO A 98 -16.05 12.63 5.69
C PRO A 98 -15.36 13.59 4.72
N HIS A 99 -15.94 13.73 3.53
CA HIS A 99 -15.38 14.55 2.45
C HIS A 99 -15.11 16.00 2.86
N ALA A 100 -15.95 16.56 3.75
CA ALA A 100 -15.78 17.92 4.27
C ALA A 100 -14.45 18.18 5.00
N PHE A 101 -13.75 17.12 5.44
CA PHE A 101 -12.46 17.25 6.12
C PHE A 101 -11.25 16.95 5.20
N ILE A 102 -11.47 16.69 3.90
CA ILE A 102 -10.39 16.36 2.97
C ILE A 102 -9.38 17.50 2.84
N ALA A 103 -9.86 18.75 2.66
CA ALA A 103 -8.97 19.90 2.56
C ALA A 103 -8.09 20.06 3.81
N LEU A 104 -8.68 19.94 5.01
CA LEU A 104 -7.92 19.99 6.27
C LEU A 104 -6.94 18.83 6.39
N TRP A 105 -7.33 17.62 5.95
CA TRP A 105 -6.48 16.44 5.94
C TRP A 105 -5.25 16.63 5.04
N GLU A 106 -5.40 17.26 3.89
CA GLU A 106 -4.29 17.53 2.97
C GLU A 106 -3.17 18.34 3.60
N PHE A 107 -3.52 19.34 4.40
CA PHE A 107 -2.55 20.18 5.12
C PHE A 107 -2.01 19.53 6.40
N ASN A 108 -2.69 18.50 6.95
CA ASN A 108 -2.37 17.88 8.24
C ASN A 108 -2.28 16.35 8.16
N ARG A 109 -1.82 15.77 7.03
CA ARG A 109 -1.89 14.32 6.76
C ARG A 109 -1.35 13.45 7.87
N ALA A 110 -0.17 13.77 8.42
CA ALA A 110 0.46 12.94 9.45
C ALA A 110 -0.40 12.90 10.72
N TRP A 111 -0.85 14.06 11.18
CA TRP A 111 -1.67 14.20 12.39
C TRP A 111 -3.05 13.57 12.22
N MET A 112 -3.73 13.85 11.12
CA MET A 112 -5.08 13.31 10.89
C MET A 112 -5.08 11.81 10.61
N ASN A 113 -4.04 11.28 9.98
CA ASN A 113 -3.87 9.82 9.81
C ASN A 113 -3.64 9.15 11.16
N GLN A 114 -2.84 9.76 12.06
CA GLN A 114 -2.68 9.29 13.43
C GLN A 114 -4.03 9.28 14.15
N LEU A 115 -4.79 10.37 14.06
CA LEU A 115 -6.11 10.50 14.68
C LEU A 115 -7.10 9.44 14.18
N LEU A 116 -7.14 9.18 12.87
CA LEU A 116 -7.97 8.12 12.29
C LEU A 116 -7.65 6.76 12.91
N PHE A 117 -6.38 6.38 13.01
CA PHE A 117 -5.97 5.12 13.65
C PHE A 117 -6.34 5.07 15.13
N ASP A 118 -6.08 6.13 15.88
CA ASP A 118 -6.32 6.16 17.33
C ASP A 118 -7.81 6.10 17.65
N CYS A 119 -8.64 6.85 16.92
CA CYS A 119 -10.08 6.80 17.09
C CYS A 119 -10.66 5.43 16.68
N THR A 120 -10.17 4.83 15.59
CA THR A 120 -10.57 3.47 15.18
C THR A 120 -10.23 2.47 16.28
N ARG A 121 -8.96 2.42 16.71
CA ARG A 121 -8.48 1.52 17.75
C ARG A 121 -9.28 1.67 19.04
N GLN A 122 -9.40 2.89 19.55
CA GLN A 122 -10.08 3.17 20.80
C GLN A 122 -11.56 2.79 20.74
N SER A 123 -12.25 3.13 19.66
CA SER A 123 -13.69 2.87 19.53
C SER A 123 -13.99 1.38 19.45
N VAL A 124 -13.17 0.62 18.73
CA VAL A 124 -13.37 -0.85 18.63
C VAL A 124 -13.05 -1.52 19.96
N LEU A 125 -11.90 -1.22 20.57
CA LEU A 125 -11.48 -1.85 21.83
C LEU A 125 -12.46 -1.53 22.98
N GLU A 126 -12.92 -0.27 23.06
CA GLU A 126 -13.87 0.16 24.11
C GLU A 126 -15.21 -0.57 23.99
N LEU A 127 -15.76 -0.72 22.78
CA LEU A 127 -16.99 -1.47 22.59
C LEU A 127 -16.80 -2.98 22.78
N CYS A 128 -15.67 -3.55 22.37
CA CYS A 128 -15.37 -4.96 22.61
C CYS A 128 -15.19 -5.27 24.11
N ALA A 129 -14.68 -4.34 24.90
CA ALA A 129 -14.51 -4.53 26.34
C ALA A 129 -15.86 -4.64 27.09
N VAL A 130 -16.96 -4.16 26.50
CA VAL A 130 -18.29 -4.22 27.13
C VAL A 130 -18.76 -5.69 27.22
N PRO A 131 -19.10 -6.22 28.42
CA PRO A 131 -19.45 -7.63 28.60
C PRO A 131 -20.62 -8.13 27.74
N ARG A 132 -21.62 -7.26 27.48
CA ARG A 132 -22.77 -7.58 26.61
C ARG A 132 -22.40 -7.71 25.13
N HIS A 133 -21.22 -7.23 24.70
CA HIS A 133 -20.74 -7.37 23.32
C HIS A 133 -19.77 -8.57 23.22
N LEU A 134 -18.50 -8.35 23.48
CA LEU A 134 -17.48 -9.39 23.53
C LEU A 134 -16.97 -9.65 24.96
N GLY A 135 -16.79 -8.58 25.77
CA GLY A 135 -16.22 -8.67 27.12
C GLY A 135 -14.73 -9.04 27.11
N ALA A 136 -14.02 -8.78 26.01
CA ALA A 136 -12.65 -9.22 25.82
C ALA A 136 -11.88 -8.26 24.89
N VAL A 137 -10.57 -8.39 24.84
CA VAL A 137 -9.67 -7.62 23.95
C VAL A 137 -9.38 -8.44 22.70
N PRO A 138 -9.89 -8.04 21.52
CA PRO A 138 -9.58 -8.71 20.26
C PRO A 138 -8.20 -8.33 19.72
N GLY A 139 -7.71 -9.09 18.72
CA GLY A 139 -6.60 -8.68 17.87
C GLY A 139 -7.08 -7.73 16.77
N LEU A 140 -6.39 -6.59 16.59
CA LEU A 140 -6.71 -5.61 15.54
C LEU A 140 -5.54 -5.43 14.58
N LEU A 141 -5.81 -5.60 13.28
CA LEU A 141 -4.93 -5.23 12.18
C LEU A 141 -5.58 -4.08 11.41
N MET A 142 -4.95 -2.91 11.41
CA MET A 142 -5.48 -1.70 10.78
C MET A 142 -4.60 -1.26 9.61
N ALA A 143 -5.22 -0.85 8.50
CA ALA A 143 -4.55 -0.39 7.30
C ALA A 143 -5.17 0.92 6.79
N LEU A 144 -4.34 1.95 6.60
CA LEU A 144 -4.75 3.25 6.04
C LEU A 144 -4.69 3.22 4.52
N HIS A 145 -5.79 3.58 3.90
CA HIS A 145 -5.89 3.91 2.48
C HIS A 145 -6.24 5.39 2.31
N THR A 146 -5.78 5.99 1.21
CA THR A 146 -6.01 7.42 0.95
C THR A 146 -6.72 7.69 -0.37
N TRP A 147 -7.07 6.66 -1.14
CA TRP A 147 -7.67 6.78 -2.47
C TRP A 147 -9.00 6.06 -2.61
N GLY A 148 -9.85 6.63 -3.44
CA GLY A 148 -11.04 5.98 -3.97
C GLY A 148 -10.77 5.31 -5.34
N ARG A 149 -11.82 4.72 -5.92
CA ARG A 149 -11.75 4.00 -7.22
C ARG A 149 -11.41 4.90 -8.41
N THR A 150 -11.66 6.19 -8.29
CA THR A 150 -11.36 7.25 -9.27
C THR A 150 -10.04 7.96 -9.00
N LEU A 151 -9.20 7.43 -8.11
CA LEU A 151 -7.94 8.04 -7.66
C LEU A 151 -8.13 9.38 -6.92
N SER A 152 -9.34 9.71 -6.50
CA SER A 152 -9.61 10.87 -5.65
C SER A 152 -9.18 10.62 -4.20
N HIS A 153 -8.93 11.69 -3.44
CA HIS A 153 -8.69 11.58 -2.02
C HIS A 153 -9.89 10.96 -1.28
N HIS A 154 -9.64 9.86 -0.60
CA HIS A 154 -10.62 9.12 0.17
C HIS A 154 -9.95 8.43 1.37
N PRO A 155 -9.46 9.22 2.36
CA PRO A 155 -8.79 8.65 3.53
C PRO A 155 -9.75 7.78 4.34
N HIS A 156 -9.37 6.53 4.56
CA HIS A 156 -10.14 5.58 5.37
C HIS A 156 -9.23 4.52 5.97
N VAL A 157 -9.65 3.98 7.11
CA VAL A 157 -8.96 2.89 7.79
C VAL A 157 -9.76 1.62 7.65
N HIS A 158 -9.13 0.60 7.08
CA HIS A 158 -9.59 -0.77 7.18
C HIS A 158 -9.12 -1.36 8.51
N CYS A 159 -10.04 -1.91 9.29
CA CYS A 159 -9.74 -2.57 10.54
C CYS A 159 -10.23 -4.01 10.48
N LEU A 160 -9.32 -4.96 10.60
CA LEU A 160 -9.61 -6.36 10.76
C LEU A 160 -9.55 -6.68 12.24
N ALA A 161 -10.65 -7.19 12.80
CA ALA A 161 -10.75 -7.60 14.20
C ALA A 161 -11.01 -9.09 14.31
N SER A 162 -10.29 -9.80 15.19
CA SER A 162 -10.58 -11.21 15.48
C SER A 162 -11.99 -11.38 16.02
N ALA A 163 -12.67 -12.46 15.61
CA ALA A 163 -14.02 -12.81 16.09
C ALA A 163 -13.96 -13.49 17.48
N GLY A 164 -13.14 -12.94 18.35
CA GLY A 164 -12.91 -13.34 19.72
C GLY A 164 -11.77 -12.53 20.31
N GLY A 165 -11.51 -12.72 21.58
CA GLY A 165 -10.49 -11.99 22.31
C GLY A 165 -10.17 -12.64 23.66
N VAL A 166 -9.22 -12.04 24.38
CA VAL A 166 -8.86 -12.47 25.74
C VAL A 166 -9.57 -11.56 26.74
N ASP A 167 -10.30 -12.19 27.66
CA ASP A 167 -11.00 -11.51 28.75
C ASP A 167 -10.04 -11.08 29.88
N PRO A 168 -10.49 -10.32 30.89
CA PRO A 168 -9.65 -9.89 32.00
C PRO A 168 -9.08 -11.06 32.85
N GLN A 169 -9.65 -12.26 32.74
CA GLN A 169 -9.18 -13.46 33.40
C GLN A 169 -8.16 -14.25 32.58
N GLY A 170 -7.82 -13.75 31.41
CA GLY A 170 -6.85 -14.36 30.48
C GLY A 170 -7.43 -15.50 29.64
N GLN A 171 -8.76 -15.69 29.62
CA GLN A 171 -9.44 -16.75 28.88
C GLN A 171 -9.90 -16.25 27.51
N TRP A 172 -9.85 -17.14 26.51
CA TRP A 172 -10.40 -16.85 25.19
C TRP A 172 -11.92 -16.80 25.23
N ARG A 173 -12.49 -15.77 24.63
CA ARG A 173 -13.94 -15.62 24.43
C ARG A 173 -14.24 -15.44 22.95
N ASP A 174 -15.09 -16.29 22.41
CA ASP A 174 -15.60 -16.14 21.05
C ASP A 174 -16.65 -15.04 20.96
N SER A 175 -16.70 -14.36 19.82
CA SER A 175 -17.82 -13.48 19.51
C SER A 175 -19.08 -14.30 19.22
N ARG A 176 -20.23 -13.66 19.27
CA ARG A 176 -21.47 -14.28 18.77
C ARG A 176 -21.37 -14.47 17.25
N ALA A 177 -22.10 -15.44 16.72
CA ALA A 177 -22.19 -15.63 15.28
C ALA A 177 -22.60 -14.33 14.59
N ASN A 178 -21.83 -13.91 13.59
CA ASN A 178 -22.04 -12.69 12.78
C ASN A 178 -22.18 -11.37 13.57
N PHE A 179 -21.75 -11.33 14.84
CA PHE A 179 -21.85 -10.13 15.65
C PHE A 179 -20.60 -9.94 16.53
N LEU A 180 -19.92 -8.82 16.40
CA LEU A 180 -18.84 -8.42 17.28
C LEU A 180 -19.26 -7.24 18.17
N ILE A 181 -19.67 -6.13 17.54
CA ILE A 181 -20.08 -4.88 18.20
C ILE A 181 -21.22 -4.21 17.41
N PRO A 182 -22.07 -3.39 18.05
CA PRO A 182 -23.17 -2.73 17.35
C PRO A 182 -22.69 -1.54 16.51
N LEU A 183 -23.16 -1.45 15.27
CA LEU A 183 -22.75 -0.41 14.30
C LEU A 183 -23.08 1.01 14.74
N LYS A 184 -24.31 1.28 15.19
CA LYS A 184 -24.73 2.65 15.59
C LYS A 184 -23.88 3.21 16.74
N PRO A 185 -23.68 2.49 17.87
CA PRO A 185 -22.75 2.90 18.91
C PRO A 185 -21.32 3.13 18.42
N LEU A 186 -20.81 2.27 17.52
CA LEU A 186 -19.49 2.43 16.92
C LEU A 186 -19.38 3.75 16.13
N GLN A 187 -20.38 4.06 15.32
CA GLN A 187 -20.43 5.30 14.54
C GLN A 187 -20.45 6.53 15.46
N HIS A 188 -21.25 6.51 16.52
CA HIS A 188 -21.33 7.62 17.48
C HIS A 188 -20.03 7.80 18.25
N LEU A 189 -19.44 6.72 18.73
CA LEU A 189 -18.22 6.76 19.52
C LEU A 189 -17.03 7.25 18.69
N PHE A 190 -16.83 6.69 17.49
CA PHE A 190 -15.77 7.11 16.58
C PHE A 190 -15.91 8.59 16.20
N ARG A 191 -17.11 9.01 15.78
CA ARG A 191 -17.40 10.39 15.43
C ARG A 191 -17.12 11.34 16.60
N GLY A 192 -17.63 11.02 17.79
CA GLY A 192 -17.44 11.82 18.99
C GLY A 192 -15.97 11.99 19.35
N LYS A 193 -15.22 10.89 19.39
CA LYS A 193 -13.77 10.92 19.65
C LYS A 193 -13.03 11.75 18.60
N PHE A 194 -13.28 11.50 17.32
CA PHE A 194 -12.60 12.19 16.23
C PHE A 194 -12.84 13.72 16.29
N LEU A 195 -14.09 14.14 16.40
CA LEU A 195 -14.45 15.56 16.43
C LEU A 195 -13.96 16.25 17.72
N ALA A 196 -13.99 15.57 18.86
CA ALA A 196 -13.47 16.12 20.11
C ALA A 196 -11.95 16.35 20.05
N HIS A 197 -11.19 15.41 19.47
CA HIS A 197 -9.76 15.59 19.24
C HIS A 197 -9.48 16.71 18.24
N LEU A 198 -10.24 16.77 17.15
CA LEU A 198 -10.10 17.80 16.14
C LEU A 198 -10.39 19.19 16.71
N THR A 199 -11.45 19.34 17.54
CA THR A 199 -11.77 20.59 18.23
C THR A 199 -10.63 21.02 19.15
N ARG A 200 -10.09 20.10 19.95
CA ARG A 200 -8.95 20.41 20.84
C ARG A 200 -7.71 20.87 20.06
N ALA A 201 -7.40 20.20 18.94
CA ALA A 201 -6.27 20.56 18.10
C ALA A 201 -6.47 21.93 17.43
N LEU A 202 -7.69 22.24 16.99
CA LEU A 202 -8.04 23.54 16.43
C LEU A 202 -7.89 24.66 17.48
N ASN A 203 -8.42 24.45 18.68
CA ASN A 203 -8.32 25.41 19.79
C ASN A 203 -6.85 25.66 20.21
N ALA A 204 -6.05 24.60 20.19
CA ALA A 204 -4.61 24.66 20.51
C ALA A 204 -3.76 25.17 19.33
N LYS A 205 -4.37 25.56 18.20
CA LYS A 205 -3.67 26.04 16.99
C LYS A 205 -2.61 25.07 16.45
N LEU A 206 -2.83 23.78 16.64
CA LEU A 206 -1.94 22.72 16.17
C LEU A 206 -2.14 22.37 14.70
N LEU A 207 -3.23 22.84 14.09
CA LEU A 207 -3.61 22.52 12.72
C LEU A 207 -3.20 23.65 11.76
N ARG A 208 -2.61 23.24 10.64
CA ARG A 208 -2.41 24.14 9.51
C ARG A 208 -3.71 24.23 8.70
N LEU A 209 -4.30 25.40 8.68
CA LEU A 209 -5.55 25.62 7.95
C LEU A 209 -5.28 25.83 6.44
N PRO A 210 -6.20 25.35 5.57
CA PRO A 210 -6.17 25.71 4.15
C PRO A 210 -6.31 27.24 3.96
N PRO A 211 -5.64 27.85 2.97
CA PRO A 211 -5.57 29.31 2.83
C PRO A 211 -6.92 30.03 2.75
N GLU A 212 -7.94 29.38 2.17
CA GLU A 212 -9.26 29.97 1.95
C GLU A 212 -10.29 29.62 3.03
N GLN A 213 -9.87 28.95 4.11
CA GLN A 213 -10.76 28.41 5.14
C GLN A 213 -10.23 28.76 6.53
N ASP A 214 -10.89 29.73 7.17
CA ASP A 214 -10.52 30.21 8.48
C ASP A 214 -10.95 29.27 9.62
N GLU A 215 -10.59 29.63 10.84
CA GLU A 215 -10.92 28.87 12.05
C GLU A 215 -12.43 28.79 12.26
N LEU A 216 -13.19 29.84 11.94
CA LEU A 216 -14.64 29.89 12.11
C LEU A 216 -15.33 28.90 11.15
N HIS A 217 -14.84 28.79 9.90
CA HIS A 217 -15.29 27.78 8.94
C HIS A 217 -15.15 26.37 9.53
N TRP A 218 -14.00 26.05 10.13
CA TRP A 218 -13.74 24.73 10.70
C TRP A 218 -14.55 24.46 11.96
N ARG A 219 -14.74 25.45 12.83
CA ARG A 219 -15.64 25.33 13.98
C ARG A 219 -17.08 25.00 13.57
N ARG A 220 -17.60 25.69 12.57
CA ARG A 220 -18.93 25.43 12.00
C ARG A 220 -19.01 24.05 11.33
N THR A 221 -18.00 23.67 10.60
CA THR A 221 -17.91 22.35 9.94
C THR A 221 -17.90 21.22 10.97
N ILE A 222 -17.09 21.33 12.03
CA ILE A 222 -17.06 20.37 13.13
C ILE A 222 -18.42 20.27 13.81
N ALA A 223 -19.04 21.40 14.19
CA ALA A 223 -20.34 21.45 14.86
C ALA A 223 -21.44 20.74 14.05
N ARG A 224 -21.48 20.98 12.73
CA ARG A 224 -22.42 20.31 11.82
C ARG A 224 -22.21 18.80 11.79
N HIS A 225 -20.96 18.34 11.82
CA HIS A 225 -20.62 16.93 11.69
C HIS A 225 -20.84 16.11 12.98
N TYR A 226 -21.11 16.72 14.12
CA TYR A 226 -21.62 16.00 15.29
C TYR A 226 -23.00 15.38 15.08
N ARG A 227 -23.81 15.93 14.16
CA ARG A 227 -25.16 15.43 13.81
C ARG A 227 -25.18 14.67 12.48
N ALA A 228 -24.13 14.78 11.68
CA ALA A 228 -24.06 14.12 10.38
C ALA A 228 -23.85 12.60 10.52
N HIS A 229 -24.29 11.87 9.51
CA HIS A 229 -23.96 10.46 9.36
C HIS A 229 -22.50 10.30 8.94
N TRP A 230 -21.77 9.42 9.62
CA TRP A 230 -20.41 9.03 9.23
C TRP A 230 -20.42 7.64 8.63
N ASN A 231 -19.77 7.48 7.48
CA ASN A 231 -19.70 6.21 6.79
C ASN A 231 -18.71 5.28 7.50
N ILE A 232 -19.24 4.47 8.40
CA ILE A 232 -18.56 3.35 9.04
C ILE A 232 -19.34 2.11 8.70
N GLN A 233 -18.63 1.06 8.28
CA GLN A 233 -19.22 -0.21 7.86
C GLN A 233 -18.60 -1.35 8.67
N ILE A 234 -19.41 -2.33 9.01
CA ILE A 234 -18.99 -3.64 9.50
C ILE A 234 -19.45 -4.62 8.44
N CYS A 235 -18.51 -5.25 7.75
CA CYS A 235 -18.78 -6.27 6.74
C CYS A 235 -19.01 -7.63 7.43
N GLU A 236 -19.61 -8.57 6.68
CA GLU A 236 -19.73 -9.95 7.14
C GLU A 236 -18.37 -10.53 7.53
N PRO A 237 -18.33 -11.39 8.57
CA PRO A 237 -17.09 -11.98 9.00
C PRO A 237 -16.53 -12.92 7.94
N TYR A 238 -15.24 -12.88 7.76
CA TYR A 238 -14.52 -13.86 6.94
C TYR A 238 -14.21 -15.08 7.80
N ALA A 239 -14.57 -16.26 7.31
CA ALA A 239 -14.32 -17.53 8.00
C ALA A 239 -12.85 -17.71 8.44
N HIS A 240 -11.93 -17.15 7.63
CA HIS A 240 -10.51 -17.06 7.98
C HIS A 240 -10.01 -15.66 7.66
N GLY A 241 -9.15 -15.07 8.49
CA GLY A 241 -8.52 -13.76 8.24
C GLY A 241 -7.74 -13.66 6.93
N ARG A 242 -7.52 -14.80 6.25
CA ARG A 242 -6.79 -14.96 5.00
C ARG A 242 -7.34 -14.09 3.86
N GLY A 243 -8.65 -14.13 3.62
CA GLY A 243 -9.27 -13.37 2.52
C GLY A 243 -9.06 -11.86 2.68
N VAL A 244 -9.22 -11.37 3.89
CA VAL A 244 -9.01 -9.95 4.21
C VAL A 244 -7.54 -9.58 4.19
N ALA A 245 -6.64 -10.41 4.71
CA ALA A 245 -5.20 -10.14 4.65
C ALA A 245 -4.72 -10.01 3.20
N LEU A 246 -5.19 -10.88 2.30
CA LEU A 246 -4.91 -10.81 0.86
C LEU A 246 -5.53 -9.57 0.21
N TYR A 247 -6.76 -9.22 0.59
CA TYR A 247 -7.40 -7.99 0.16
C TYR A 247 -6.60 -6.77 0.61
N LEU A 248 -6.23 -6.69 1.88
CA LEU A 248 -5.45 -5.59 2.43
C LEU A 248 -4.04 -5.50 1.83
N ALA A 249 -3.39 -6.61 1.53
CA ALA A 249 -2.06 -6.63 0.91
C ALA A 249 -1.99 -5.80 -0.37
N ARG A 250 -3.05 -5.87 -1.20
CA ARG A 250 -3.15 -5.10 -2.45
C ARG A 250 -3.04 -3.60 -2.22
N TYR A 251 -3.57 -3.13 -1.10
CA TYR A 251 -3.64 -1.71 -0.77
C TYR A 251 -2.50 -1.25 0.14
N VAL A 252 -2.02 -2.14 1.00
CA VAL A 252 -0.94 -1.83 1.94
C VAL A 252 0.42 -1.75 1.24
N CYS A 253 0.70 -2.70 0.34
CA CYS A 253 1.98 -2.80 -0.35
C CYS A 253 1.94 -2.27 -1.79
N GLY A 254 0.78 -1.75 -2.25
CA GLY A 254 0.59 -1.19 -3.57
C GLY A 254 0.31 0.31 -3.58
N GLY A 255 0.38 0.90 -4.76
CA GLY A 255 -0.17 2.21 -5.06
C GLY A 255 -1.67 2.14 -5.38
N PRO A 256 -2.27 3.27 -5.80
CA PRO A 256 -3.70 3.36 -6.05
C PRO A 256 -4.19 2.54 -7.25
N LEU A 257 -3.28 2.08 -8.11
CA LEU A 257 -3.59 1.23 -9.26
C LEU A 257 -2.71 -0.03 -9.25
N PRO A 258 -3.31 -1.22 -9.30
CA PRO A 258 -2.57 -2.47 -9.47
C PRO A 258 -2.05 -2.59 -10.91
N ARG A 259 -0.97 -3.35 -11.09
CA ARG A 259 -0.39 -3.64 -12.41
C ARG A 259 -1.38 -4.29 -13.38
N SER A 260 -2.29 -5.09 -12.86
CA SER A 260 -3.31 -5.80 -13.65
C SER A 260 -4.40 -4.89 -14.21
N ARG A 261 -4.51 -3.62 -13.76
CA ARG A 261 -5.53 -2.71 -14.29
C ARG A 261 -5.14 -2.22 -15.68
N PRO A 262 -5.94 -2.50 -16.71
CA PRO A 262 -5.69 -2.01 -18.06
C PRO A 262 -5.77 -0.49 -18.10
N LEU A 263 -4.74 0.14 -18.65
CA LEU A 263 -4.70 1.56 -18.96
C LEU A 263 -4.70 1.73 -20.48
N GLN A 264 -5.36 2.77 -20.97
CA GLN A 264 -5.35 3.18 -22.37
C GLN A 264 -4.85 4.60 -22.44
N LEU A 265 -3.96 4.88 -23.40
CA LEU A 265 -3.45 6.21 -23.71
C LEU A 265 -3.86 6.55 -25.14
N ALA A 266 -4.52 7.71 -25.32
CA ALA A 266 -4.89 8.28 -26.60
C ALA A 266 -4.52 9.78 -26.59
N GLY A 267 -3.44 10.14 -27.26
CA GLY A 267 -2.83 11.46 -27.11
C GLY A 267 -2.53 11.75 -25.64
N ASN A 268 -3.04 12.84 -25.12
CA ASN A 268 -2.86 13.24 -23.72
C ASN A 268 -3.95 12.70 -22.76
N THR A 269 -4.79 11.76 -23.20
CA THR A 269 -5.88 11.23 -22.38
C THR A 269 -5.61 9.80 -21.94
N VAL A 270 -5.61 9.59 -20.62
CA VAL A 270 -5.49 8.29 -19.97
C VAL A 270 -6.86 7.81 -19.53
N SER A 271 -7.26 6.61 -19.95
CA SER A 271 -8.56 6.00 -19.61
C SER A 271 -8.37 4.66 -18.89
N PHE A 272 -9.20 4.40 -17.88
CA PHE A 272 -9.26 3.11 -17.18
C PHE A 272 -10.65 2.81 -16.62
N GLY A 273 -10.98 1.51 -16.56
CA GLY A 273 -12.25 1.05 -16.02
C GLY A 273 -12.29 0.97 -14.50
N TYR A 274 -13.45 1.23 -13.89
CA TYR A 274 -13.74 0.98 -12.48
C TYR A 274 -15.20 0.56 -12.29
N THR A 275 -15.50 -0.15 -11.20
CA THR A 275 -16.90 -0.45 -10.84
C THR A 275 -17.37 0.60 -9.82
N ASP A 276 -18.45 1.31 -10.13
CA ASP A 276 -19.06 2.25 -9.19
C ASP A 276 -19.83 1.45 -8.10
N HIS A 277 -19.61 1.79 -6.84
CA HIS A 277 -20.24 1.09 -5.72
C HIS A 277 -21.70 1.54 -5.47
N ARG A 278 -22.15 2.62 -6.12
CA ARG A 278 -23.52 3.15 -5.96
C ARG A 278 -24.55 2.37 -6.78
N ASP A 279 -24.14 1.99 -7.98
CA ASP A 279 -25.00 1.32 -8.96
C ASP A 279 -24.45 -0.03 -9.43
N HIS A 280 -23.26 -0.41 -8.94
CA HIS A 280 -22.51 -1.62 -9.31
C HIS A 280 -22.18 -1.73 -10.82
N HIS A 281 -22.35 -0.64 -11.59
CA HIS A 281 -22.01 -0.61 -13.01
C HIS A 281 -20.52 -0.40 -13.23
N HIS A 282 -20.03 -1.01 -14.32
CA HIS A 282 -18.68 -0.78 -14.79
C HIS A 282 -18.63 0.54 -15.57
N LYS A 283 -17.78 1.46 -15.14
CA LYS A 283 -17.60 2.79 -15.75
C LYS A 283 -16.16 2.99 -16.18
N THR A 284 -15.96 3.88 -17.16
CA THR A 284 -14.63 4.31 -17.58
C THR A 284 -14.39 5.74 -17.11
N LEU A 285 -13.22 5.97 -16.51
CA LEU A 285 -12.73 7.30 -16.20
C LEU A 285 -11.65 7.68 -17.20
N SER A 286 -11.80 8.85 -17.81
CA SER A 286 -10.82 9.46 -18.71
C SER A 286 -10.28 10.75 -18.08
N LEU A 287 -8.96 10.87 -18.00
CA LEU A 287 -8.26 11.99 -17.38
C LEU A 287 -7.19 12.51 -18.33
N HIS A 288 -6.91 13.80 -18.30
CA HIS A 288 -5.68 14.31 -18.91
C HIS A 288 -4.46 13.67 -18.24
N ALA A 289 -3.39 13.39 -19.00
CA ALA A 289 -2.22 12.68 -18.47
C ALA A 289 -1.59 13.36 -17.24
N HIS A 290 -1.55 14.69 -17.22
CA HIS A 290 -1.08 15.46 -16.06
C HIS A 290 -1.97 15.25 -14.83
N GLU A 291 -3.29 15.24 -15.00
CA GLU A 291 -4.22 14.97 -13.91
C GLU A 291 -4.09 13.53 -13.40
N PHE A 292 -3.92 12.57 -14.31
CA PHE A 292 -3.65 11.18 -13.94
C PHE A 292 -2.36 11.06 -13.10
N ILE A 293 -1.27 11.68 -13.53
CA ILE A 293 0.01 11.73 -12.79
C ILE A 293 -0.19 12.36 -11.42
N ALA A 294 -0.85 13.53 -11.36
CA ALA A 294 -1.16 14.21 -10.10
C ALA A 294 -1.88 13.30 -9.13
N ARG A 295 -2.98 12.67 -9.58
CA ARG A 295 -3.79 11.78 -8.74
C ARG A 295 -3.02 10.57 -8.24
N VAL A 296 -2.15 9.96 -9.05
CA VAL A 296 -1.27 8.87 -8.61
C VAL A 296 -0.28 9.36 -7.55
N LEU A 297 0.34 10.51 -7.76
CA LEU A 297 1.36 11.07 -6.87
C LEU A 297 0.78 11.59 -5.55
N TRP A 298 -0.47 12.04 -5.50
CA TRP A 298 -1.15 12.45 -4.26
C TRP A 298 -1.11 11.36 -3.18
N HIS A 299 -1.08 10.10 -3.60
CA HIS A 299 -1.10 8.94 -2.71
C HIS A 299 0.30 8.42 -2.36
N ALA A 300 1.36 9.07 -2.85
CA ALA A 300 2.72 8.73 -2.47
C ALA A 300 2.91 8.98 -0.96
N PRO A 301 3.21 7.95 -0.16
CA PRO A 301 3.36 8.10 1.27
C PRO A 301 4.63 8.87 1.61
N PRO A 302 4.63 9.71 2.65
CA PRO A 302 5.85 10.25 3.23
C PRO A 302 6.80 9.13 3.69
N ARG A 303 8.09 9.42 3.76
CA ARG A 303 9.06 8.52 4.41
C ARG A 303 8.62 8.27 5.85
N SER A 304 8.82 7.05 6.33
CA SER A 304 8.53 6.63 7.73
C SER A 304 7.05 6.67 8.13
N GLN A 305 6.11 6.90 7.20
CA GLN A 305 4.69 6.76 7.51
C GLN A 305 4.29 5.28 7.56
N HIS A 306 4.01 4.79 8.76
CA HIS A 306 3.41 3.47 8.95
C HIS A 306 1.93 3.53 8.56
N THR A 307 1.58 2.81 7.50
CA THR A 307 0.20 2.71 7.01
C THR A 307 -0.51 1.45 7.50
N VAL A 308 0.19 0.63 8.27
CA VAL A 308 -0.36 -0.55 8.95
C VAL A 308 -0.06 -0.43 10.43
N ARG A 309 -1.01 -0.81 11.26
CA ARG A 309 -0.87 -0.85 12.71
C ARG A 309 -1.56 -2.06 13.31
N HIS A 310 -0.95 -2.61 14.33
CA HIS A 310 -1.46 -3.69 15.13
C HIS A 310 -1.87 -3.16 16.51
N ALA A 311 -2.98 -3.66 17.04
CA ALA A 311 -3.46 -3.29 18.36
C ALA A 311 -4.19 -4.46 19.04
N GLY A 312 -4.55 -4.30 20.32
CA GLY A 312 -5.12 -5.40 21.11
C GLY A 312 -4.16 -6.58 21.13
N LEU A 313 -4.65 -7.80 20.95
CA LEU A 313 -3.82 -9.01 20.95
C LEU A 313 -2.74 -9.05 19.86
N TYR A 314 -2.92 -8.28 18.77
CA TYR A 314 -1.89 -8.19 17.72
C TYR A 314 -0.80 -7.18 18.03
N ALA A 315 -0.89 -6.41 19.11
CA ALA A 315 0.18 -5.51 19.52
C ALA A 315 1.39 -6.28 20.03
N THR A 316 2.58 -5.76 19.77
CA THR A 316 3.84 -6.40 20.20
C THR A 316 3.90 -6.64 21.72
N ALA A 317 3.27 -5.76 22.53
CA ALA A 317 3.20 -5.89 23.97
C ALA A 317 2.42 -7.14 24.43
N HIS A 318 1.52 -7.68 23.60
CA HIS A 318 0.68 -8.86 23.91
C HIS A 318 1.17 -10.16 23.23
N ARG A 319 2.44 -10.20 22.78
CA ARG A 319 2.99 -11.35 22.02
C ARG A 319 2.84 -12.69 22.75
N ALA A 320 3.01 -12.73 24.07
CA ALA A 320 2.87 -13.96 24.85
C ALA A 320 1.41 -14.46 24.85
N GLN A 321 0.45 -13.57 25.11
CA GLN A 321 -0.98 -13.89 25.08
C GLN A 321 -1.43 -14.30 23.66
N HIS A 322 -0.97 -13.56 22.64
CA HIS A 322 -1.23 -13.88 21.23
C HIS A 322 -0.77 -15.29 20.87
N ARG A 323 0.44 -15.68 21.26
CA ARG A 323 0.98 -17.03 21.02
C ARG A 323 0.19 -18.10 21.77
N ALA A 324 -0.21 -17.85 23.02
CA ALA A 324 -1.07 -18.75 23.77
C ALA A 324 -2.42 -18.97 23.05
N CYS A 325 -3.04 -17.89 22.54
CA CYS A 325 -4.29 -18.00 21.77
C CYS A 325 -4.09 -18.75 20.45
N GLN A 326 -2.98 -18.55 19.73
CA GLN A 326 -2.68 -19.32 18.52
C GLN A 326 -2.64 -20.81 18.82
N ASN A 327 -1.93 -21.22 19.87
CA ASN A 327 -1.82 -22.63 20.27
C ASN A 327 -3.19 -23.21 20.69
N HIS A 328 -3.98 -22.45 21.44
CA HIS A 328 -5.32 -22.86 21.89
C HIS A 328 -6.31 -23.05 20.74
N LEU A 329 -6.28 -22.15 19.76
CA LEU A 329 -7.21 -22.14 18.63
C LEU A 329 -6.79 -23.05 17.47
N THR A 330 -5.53 -23.53 17.45
CA THR A 330 -5.06 -24.46 16.43
C THR A 330 -5.47 -25.89 16.81
N PRO A 331 -6.27 -26.60 16.02
CA PRO A 331 -6.65 -27.98 16.30
C PRO A 331 -5.41 -28.88 16.41
N ALA A 332 -5.35 -29.76 17.42
CA ALA A 332 -4.24 -30.69 17.65
C ALA A 332 -3.98 -31.64 16.47
N THR A 333 -4.96 -31.83 15.58
CA THR A 333 -4.92 -32.72 14.40
C THR A 333 -4.66 -32.00 13.08
N ALA A 334 -4.49 -30.67 13.08
CA ALA A 334 -4.17 -29.98 11.86
C ALA A 334 -2.71 -30.29 11.46
N PRO A 335 -2.44 -30.95 10.32
CA PRO A 335 -1.10 -31.05 9.83
C PRO A 335 -0.54 -29.63 9.65
N HIS A 336 0.68 -29.40 10.08
CA HIS A 336 1.41 -28.11 9.95
C HIS A 336 1.64 -27.67 8.49
N SER A 337 0.98 -28.31 7.54
CA SER A 337 0.92 -27.85 6.15
C SER A 337 -0.10 -26.70 6.06
N ILE A 338 0.38 -25.47 6.32
CA ILE A 338 -0.22 -24.31 5.66
C ILE A 338 -0.14 -24.64 4.17
N GLN A 339 -1.26 -25.16 3.62
CA GLN A 339 -1.32 -25.38 2.17
C GLN A 339 -0.92 -24.08 1.52
N PRO A 340 0.08 -24.09 0.63
CA PRO A 340 0.47 -22.89 -0.11
C PRO A 340 -0.81 -22.34 -0.74
N LEU A 341 -0.98 -21.04 -0.62
CA LEU A 341 -2.09 -20.32 -1.22
C LEU A 341 -2.29 -20.74 -2.68
N ALA A 342 -3.21 -21.66 -2.95
CA ALA A 342 -3.74 -21.88 -4.30
C ALA A 342 -4.65 -20.67 -4.67
N CYS A 343 -4.09 -19.49 -4.62
CA CYS A 343 -4.64 -18.29 -5.21
C CYS A 343 -3.90 -18.10 -6.53
N HIS A 344 -4.52 -18.51 -7.63
CA HIS A 344 -3.99 -18.33 -8.98
C HIS A 344 -3.55 -16.89 -9.33
N ALA A 345 -3.78 -15.91 -8.44
CA ALA A 345 -3.35 -14.53 -8.58
C ALA A 345 -2.00 -14.20 -7.91
N PHE A 346 -1.44 -15.05 -7.03
CA PHE A 346 -0.24 -14.74 -6.24
C PHE A 346 0.84 -15.83 -6.24
N THR A 347 0.60 -16.97 -6.87
CA THR A 347 1.53 -18.08 -6.96
C THR A 347 2.35 -18.04 -8.24
N SER A 348 2.99 -16.92 -8.56
CA SER A 348 4.17 -17.06 -9.40
C SER A 348 5.32 -17.42 -8.46
N PRO A 349 5.80 -18.66 -8.47
CA PRO A 349 7.06 -19.00 -7.82
C PRO A 349 8.11 -17.99 -8.31
N LEU A 350 9.08 -17.67 -7.46
CA LEU A 350 10.23 -16.88 -7.94
C LEU A 350 10.66 -17.50 -9.26
N PRO A 351 10.79 -16.70 -10.33
CA PRO A 351 11.24 -17.26 -11.59
C PRO A 351 12.53 -18.02 -11.31
N PRO A 352 12.69 -19.23 -11.88
CA PRO A 352 13.89 -20.01 -11.69
C PRO A 352 15.11 -19.14 -12.03
N PRO A 353 16.26 -19.40 -11.42
CA PRO A 353 17.48 -18.68 -11.75
C PRO A 353 17.69 -18.74 -13.26
N PRO A 354 18.09 -17.62 -13.88
CA PRO A 354 18.26 -17.58 -15.31
C PRO A 354 19.38 -18.55 -15.71
N ARG A 355 19.12 -19.31 -16.78
CA ARG A 355 20.04 -20.29 -17.31
C ARG A 355 20.63 -19.83 -18.64
N CYS A 356 21.86 -20.29 -18.93
CA CYS A 356 22.49 -20.05 -20.22
C CYS A 356 21.68 -20.72 -21.34
N THR A 357 21.36 -19.99 -22.37
CA THR A 357 20.57 -20.49 -23.51
C THR A 357 21.36 -21.46 -24.39
N ILE A 358 22.70 -21.53 -24.21
CA ILE A 358 23.60 -22.41 -25.00
C ILE A 358 23.84 -23.73 -24.27
N CYS A 359 24.20 -23.71 -22.99
CA CYS A 359 24.59 -24.93 -22.25
C CYS A 359 23.65 -25.31 -21.10
N GLY A 360 22.59 -24.54 -20.86
CA GLY A 360 21.64 -24.81 -19.77
C GLY A 360 22.14 -24.54 -18.35
N THR A 361 23.42 -24.20 -18.16
CA THR A 361 24.01 -23.93 -16.84
C THR A 361 23.44 -22.66 -16.24
N GLU A 362 23.23 -22.65 -14.91
CA GLU A 362 22.76 -21.45 -14.18
C GLU A 362 23.76 -20.30 -14.32
N LEU A 363 23.23 -19.11 -14.60
CA LEU A 363 24.06 -17.90 -14.72
C LEU A 363 24.43 -17.39 -13.32
N VAL A 364 25.71 -17.09 -13.13
CA VAL A 364 26.25 -16.57 -11.87
C VAL A 364 26.42 -15.06 -11.89
N LEU A 365 26.27 -14.42 -10.75
CA LEU A 365 26.47 -12.97 -10.61
C LEU A 365 27.96 -12.64 -10.77
N THR A 366 28.30 -11.86 -11.80
CA THR A 366 29.67 -11.41 -12.06
C THR A 366 29.92 -9.96 -11.70
N ILE A 367 28.92 -9.09 -11.93
CA ILE A 367 29.03 -7.65 -11.66
C ILE A 367 27.70 -7.16 -11.09
N SER A 368 27.77 -6.28 -10.08
CA SER A 368 26.61 -5.55 -9.55
C SER A 368 26.96 -4.09 -9.36
N SER A 369 26.21 -3.19 -9.98
CA SER A 369 26.23 -1.79 -9.64
C SER A 369 25.25 -1.51 -8.50
N PRO A 370 25.55 -0.57 -7.58
CA PRO A 370 24.61 -0.20 -6.55
C PRO A 370 23.33 0.38 -7.14
N ARG A 371 22.20 0.25 -6.42
CA ARG A 371 20.97 0.95 -6.81
C ARG A 371 21.17 2.44 -6.66
N THR A 372 20.96 3.16 -7.73
CA THR A 372 20.96 4.62 -7.71
C THR A 372 19.60 5.09 -7.22
N HIS A 373 19.53 5.53 -5.96
CA HIS A 373 18.39 6.30 -5.42
C HIS A 373 18.67 7.81 -5.48
N GLN A 374 19.71 8.23 -6.19
CA GLN A 374 20.02 9.65 -6.30
C GLN A 374 18.95 10.36 -7.11
N LEU A 375 18.50 11.46 -6.57
CA LEU A 375 17.61 12.45 -7.19
C LEU A 375 18.42 13.18 -8.29
N GLY A 376 18.74 12.48 -9.36
CA GLY A 376 19.35 13.06 -10.56
C GLY A 376 18.27 13.52 -11.54
N GLU A 377 18.61 14.50 -12.34
CA GLU A 377 17.79 15.05 -13.40
C GLU A 377 17.17 13.97 -14.30
N PHE A 378 16.01 14.26 -14.89
CA PHE A 378 15.28 13.35 -15.77
C PHE A 378 16.14 13.00 -17.01
N SER A 379 16.81 11.86 -17.01
CA SER A 379 17.41 11.32 -18.22
C SER A 379 16.40 10.42 -18.93
N LEU A 380 15.88 10.91 -20.05
CA LEU A 380 14.94 10.23 -20.94
C LEU A 380 15.64 9.31 -21.95
N ALA A 381 16.83 8.81 -21.66
CA ALA A 381 17.46 7.85 -22.55
C ALA A 381 16.53 6.62 -22.74
N PRO A 382 16.17 6.26 -23.98
CA PRO A 382 15.38 5.08 -24.25
C PRO A 382 16.11 3.84 -23.72
N PRO A 383 15.39 2.76 -23.38
CA PRO A 383 16.02 1.53 -22.95
C PRO A 383 16.96 1.08 -24.07
N ALA A 384 18.25 1.07 -23.79
CA ALA A 384 19.20 0.46 -24.71
C ALA A 384 18.80 -1.02 -24.84
N VAL A 385 18.23 -1.38 -25.97
CA VAL A 385 18.15 -2.78 -26.40
C VAL A 385 19.59 -3.18 -26.62
N VAL A 386 20.19 -3.81 -25.61
CA VAL A 386 21.51 -4.44 -25.76
C VAL A 386 21.22 -5.75 -26.48
N PRO A 387 21.59 -5.89 -27.76
CA PRO A 387 21.49 -7.16 -28.45
C PRO A 387 22.32 -8.17 -27.68
N ALA A 388 21.92 -9.43 -27.73
CA ALA A 388 22.73 -10.53 -27.19
C ALA A 388 24.12 -10.42 -27.81
N MET A 389 25.12 -10.02 -27.00
CA MET A 389 26.47 -9.77 -27.50
C MET A 389 27.23 -11.07 -27.60
N PRO A 390 27.80 -11.39 -28.76
CA PRO A 390 28.78 -12.46 -28.85
C PRO A 390 30.02 -12.00 -28.09
N ASN A 391 30.35 -12.75 -27.03
CA ASN A 391 31.56 -12.75 -26.23
C ASN A 391 32.44 -11.48 -26.24
N PRO A 392 32.11 -10.41 -25.53
CA PRO A 392 33.08 -9.36 -25.29
C PRO A 392 33.81 -9.66 -24.00
N SER A 393 35.14 -9.59 -24.02
CA SER A 393 35.96 -9.71 -22.82
C SER A 393 35.37 -8.83 -21.70
N ILE A 394 35.36 -9.33 -20.48
CA ILE A 394 34.83 -8.67 -19.25
C ILE A 394 35.28 -7.21 -19.14
N LYS A 395 36.45 -6.86 -19.64
CA LYS A 395 37.00 -5.50 -19.73
C LYS A 395 36.12 -4.53 -20.58
N ARG A 396 35.44 -5.01 -21.62
CA ARG A 396 34.63 -4.20 -22.51
C ARG A 396 33.26 -3.89 -21.87
N ALA A 397 32.65 -4.86 -21.20
CA ALA A 397 31.43 -4.67 -20.43
C ALA A 397 31.65 -3.72 -19.24
N LEU A 398 32.78 -3.80 -18.55
CA LEU A 398 33.19 -2.86 -17.50
C LEU A 398 33.40 -1.43 -18.04
N LYS A 399 33.95 -1.28 -19.24
CA LYS A 399 34.11 0.03 -19.86
C LYS A 399 32.79 0.66 -20.26
N GLN A 400 31.81 -0.12 -20.74
CA GLN A 400 30.46 0.36 -21.05
C GLN A 400 29.66 0.75 -19.79
N LEU A 401 29.75 -0.05 -18.71
CA LEU A 401 29.13 0.33 -17.43
C LEU A 401 29.79 1.56 -16.80
N ARG A 402 31.10 1.75 -16.92
CA ARG A 402 31.80 2.96 -16.49
C ARG A 402 31.46 4.18 -17.35
N CYS A 403 31.30 4.03 -18.65
CA CYS A 403 30.86 5.11 -19.54
C CYS A 403 29.39 5.52 -19.23
N LEU A 404 28.51 4.58 -18.92
CA LEU A 404 27.13 4.87 -18.53
C LEU A 404 27.07 5.57 -17.17
N SER A 405 27.95 5.21 -16.21
CA SER A 405 28.02 5.90 -14.90
C SER A 405 28.74 7.26 -14.98
N ALA A 406 29.75 7.40 -15.84
CA ALA A 406 30.50 8.66 -16.03
C ALA A 406 29.71 9.70 -16.84
N ALA A 407 28.88 9.27 -17.79
CA ALA A 407 27.93 10.17 -18.49
C ALA A 407 26.81 10.68 -17.57
N TYR A 408 26.56 9.97 -16.46
CA TYR A 408 25.56 10.35 -15.45
C TYR A 408 26.13 11.30 -14.37
N LEU A 409 27.45 11.37 -14.22
CA LEU A 409 28.12 12.22 -13.22
C LEU A 409 28.62 13.55 -13.81
N LYS A 410 28.48 13.81 -15.11
CA LYS A 410 28.90 15.04 -15.80
C LYS A 410 27.78 15.87 -16.41
N ARG A 411 26.52 15.61 -16.02
CA ARG A 411 25.41 16.49 -16.39
C ARG A 411 24.53 16.83 -15.20
#